data_af02b7cc0249d610dfb8ac008f793b19
#
_entry.id   af02b7cc0249d610dfb8ac008f793b19
#
_cell.length_a   1.000
_cell.length_b   1.000
_cell.length_c   1.000
_cell.angle_alpha   90.00
_cell.angle_beta   90.00
_cell.angle_gamma   90.00
#
_symmetry.space_group_name_H-M   'P 1'
#
loop_
_entity.id
_entity.type
_entity.pdbx_description
1 polymer ?
#
loop_
_entity_poly.entity_id
_entity_poly.type
_entity_poly.pdbx_seq_one_letter_code
_entity_poly.pdbx_strand_id
1 'polypeptide(L)'
;MLVDRDAAITTFKKEKYYHVRLALSGAEAASERISDKAEADALKTTCEASRTVCTSLVKEKKTAAPPKLFDLTSLQREANRLFGYTAKQTLDLAQALYEKRLLTYPRTDSAFLTDDMGDTAAGIIKLLCGKFSFMAGKDFTPELGKVLNSKKVSDHHAIIPTMELAKTDLAALPESERNILTLAGTRLLMATAAPHTFEAVTAIFECAGQSFTARGKRVLSDGWKELDRRYRAALKNKPETDDADSDTEKTLPPFTEGQTFENSAATVTEHDTTPPKPHNEASLLSAMERAGSEDTDPDAERKGLGTPATRAAVIEKLVKGGFVERKGKQLLPTKDGINLCASCRTP
;
A
#
# COMPACT_ATOMS: atom_id res chain seq x y z
N MET A 1 -15.76 -5.51 -13.58
CA MET A 1 -14.99 -4.95 -12.44
C MET A 1 -15.79 -3.90 -11.65
N LEU A 2 -16.09 -2.69 -12.21
CA LEU A 2 -16.84 -1.66 -11.45
C LEU A 2 -18.25 -2.12 -11.10
N VAL A 3 -19.00 -2.65 -12.06
CA VAL A 3 -20.36 -3.17 -11.84
C VAL A 3 -20.36 -4.35 -10.85
N ASP A 4 -19.40 -5.25 -10.93
CA ASP A 4 -19.26 -6.38 -9.99
C ASP A 4 -18.96 -5.91 -8.57
N ARG A 5 -18.11 -4.87 -8.46
CA ARG A 5 -17.80 -4.24 -7.18
C ARG A 5 -19.01 -3.56 -6.57
N ASP A 6 -19.78 -2.84 -7.38
CA ASP A 6 -21.00 -2.17 -6.97
C ASP A 6 -22.09 -3.18 -6.53
N ALA A 7 -22.25 -4.25 -7.30
CA ALA A 7 -23.14 -5.36 -6.94
C ALA A 7 -22.73 -5.99 -5.60
N ALA A 8 -21.43 -6.26 -5.39
CA ALA A 8 -20.94 -6.83 -4.15
C ALA A 8 -21.15 -5.89 -2.94
N ILE A 9 -21.12 -4.58 -3.15
CA ILE A 9 -21.42 -3.58 -2.10
C ILE A 9 -22.93 -3.56 -1.81
N THR A 10 -23.76 -3.50 -2.85
CA THR A 10 -25.23 -3.35 -2.73
C THR A 10 -25.88 -4.60 -2.13
N THR A 11 -25.37 -5.79 -2.45
CA THR A 11 -25.89 -7.07 -1.95
C THR A 11 -25.27 -7.50 -0.63
N PHE A 12 -24.28 -6.74 -0.12
CA PHE A 12 -23.58 -7.09 1.10
C PHE A 12 -24.51 -7.10 2.30
N LYS A 13 -24.51 -8.21 3.03
CA LYS A 13 -25.24 -8.34 4.30
C LYS A 13 -24.24 -8.12 5.44
N LYS A 14 -24.52 -7.08 6.22
CA LYS A 14 -23.74 -6.76 7.40
C LYS A 14 -24.03 -7.76 8.51
N GLU A 15 -22.99 -8.38 9.06
CA GLU A 15 -23.08 -9.35 10.14
C GLU A 15 -22.25 -8.86 11.33
N LYS A 16 -22.79 -9.02 12.53
CA LYS A 16 -22.06 -8.76 13.76
C LYS A 16 -21.15 -9.92 14.12
N TYR A 17 -20.05 -9.60 14.76
CA TYR A 17 -19.16 -10.57 15.37
C TYR A 17 -18.46 -9.98 16.60
N TYR A 18 -17.94 -10.83 17.43
CA TYR A 18 -17.39 -10.48 18.73
C TYR A 18 -16.01 -11.07 18.91
N HIS A 19 -15.18 -10.38 19.70
CA HIS A 19 -13.94 -10.92 20.24
C HIS A 19 -13.96 -10.73 21.74
N VAL A 20 -13.50 -11.74 22.46
CA VAL A 20 -13.14 -11.61 23.86
C VAL A 20 -11.68 -11.18 23.93
N ARG A 21 -11.37 -10.13 24.68
CA ARG A 21 -10.02 -9.61 24.88
C ARG A 21 -9.62 -9.79 26.34
N LEU A 22 -8.44 -10.36 26.56
CA LEU A 22 -7.82 -10.53 27.87
C LEU A 22 -6.75 -9.45 28.09
N ALA A 23 -6.80 -8.77 29.23
CA ALA A 23 -5.76 -7.83 29.63
C ALA A 23 -4.66 -8.59 30.37
N LEU A 24 -3.44 -8.62 29.83
CA LEU A 24 -2.31 -9.41 30.29
C LEU A 24 -1.08 -8.53 30.52
N SER A 25 -0.89 -8.03 31.75
CA SER A 25 0.33 -7.30 32.15
C SER A 25 0.82 -6.22 31.16
N GLY A 26 -0.10 -5.38 30.66
CA GLY A 26 0.22 -4.31 29.70
C GLY A 26 0.10 -4.68 28.24
N ALA A 27 -0.42 -5.87 27.92
CA ALA A 27 -0.82 -6.27 26.57
C ALA A 27 -2.26 -6.78 26.54
N GLU A 28 -2.86 -6.84 25.37
CA GLU A 28 -4.15 -7.47 25.11
C GLU A 28 -3.99 -8.67 24.20
N ALA A 29 -4.59 -9.79 24.58
CA ALA A 29 -4.77 -10.96 23.72
C ALA A 29 -6.23 -11.10 23.32
N ALA A 30 -6.51 -11.39 22.05
CA ALA A 30 -7.86 -11.52 21.52
C ALA A 30 -8.16 -12.97 21.12
N SER A 31 -9.41 -13.38 21.36
CA SER A 31 -9.95 -14.67 20.86
C SER A 31 -10.07 -14.66 19.34
N GLU A 32 -10.32 -15.81 18.73
CA GLU A 32 -10.87 -15.91 17.39
C GLU A 32 -12.25 -15.23 17.33
N ARG A 33 -12.75 -15.07 16.12
CA ARG A 33 -14.04 -14.45 15.85
C ARG A 33 -15.18 -15.33 16.37
N ILE A 34 -16.09 -14.73 17.16
CA ILE A 34 -17.30 -15.36 17.70
C ILE A 34 -18.50 -14.71 17.05
N SER A 35 -19.43 -15.49 16.53
CA SER A 35 -20.62 -14.97 15.83
C SER A 35 -21.78 -14.66 16.77
N ASP A 36 -21.85 -15.32 17.90
CA ASP A 36 -22.93 -15.18 18.91
C ASP A 36 -22.48 -14.37 20.10
N LYS A 37 -23.26 -13.36 20.48
CA LYS A 37 -22.96 -12.50 21.62
C LYS A 37 -23.05 -13.25 22.96
N ALA A 38 -24.02 -14.12 23.12
CA ALA A 38 -24.17 -14.88 24.37
C ALA A 38 -23.00 -15.83 24.60
N GLU A 39 -22.48 -16.43 23.53
CA GLU A 39 -21.26 -17.24 23.55
C GLU A 39 -20.04 -16.39 23.98
N ALA A 40 -19.90 -15.19 23.42
CA ALA A 40 -18.81 -14.29 23.78
C ALA A 40 -18.91 -13.82 25.25
N ASP A 41 -20.10 -13.50 25.74
CA ASP A 41 -20.35 -13.09 27.12
C ASP A 41 -20.09 -14.25 28.10
N ALA A 42 -20.49 -15.49 27.74
CA ALA A 42 -20.22 -16.67 28.51
C ALA A 42 -18.71 -16.98 28.60
N LEU A 43 -18.02 -16.90 27.46
CA LEU A 43 -16.56 -17.07 27.41
C LEU A 43 -15.84 -16.03 28.28
N LYS A 44 -16.26 -14.75 28.19
CA LYS A 44 -15.72 -13.68 29.04
C LYS A 44 -15.82 -14.08 30.52
N THR A 45 -17.01 -14.46 30.99
CA THR A 45 -17.25 -14.81 32.40
C THR A 45 -16.39 -15.99 32.81
N THR A 46 -16.26 -17.01 31.97
CA THR A 46 -15.44 -18.19 32.25
C THR A 46 -13.95 -17.83 32.30
N CYS A 47 -13.48 -16.94 31.40
CA CYS A 47 -12.09 -16.48 31.42
C CYS A 47 -11.74 -15.65 32.67
N GLU A 48 -12.65 -14.82 33.16
CA GLU A 48 -12.45 -14.03 34.38
C GLU A 48 -12.29 -14.92 35.64
N ALA A 49 -12.88 -16.10 35.61
CA ALA A 49 -12.77 -17.10 36.69
C ALA A 49 -11.65 -18.14 36.45
N SER A 50 -10.96 -18.06 35.33
CA SER A 50 -9.96 -19.07 34.93
C SER A 50 -8.55 -18.50 34.88
N ARG A 51 -7.57 -19.39 35.05
CA ARG A 51 -6.17 -19.05 34.86
C ARG A 51 -5.85 -19.00 33.35
N THR A 52 -5.11 -17.98 32.95
CA THR A 52 -4.56 -17.85 31.59
C THR A 52 -3.10 -18.30 31.56
N VAL A 53 -2.71 -19.10 30.58
CA VAL A 53 -1.35 -19.63 30.45
C VAL A 53 -0.79 -19.24 29.07
N CYS A 54 0.43 -18.71 29.02
CA CYS A 54 1.16 -18.50 27.78
C CYS A 54 1.66 -19.86 27.24
N THR A 55 1.06 -20.36 26.19
CA THR A 55 1.37 -21.68 25.63
C THR A 55 2.42 -21.63 24.52
N SER A 56 2.58 -20.48 23.86
CA SER A 56 3.58 -20.32 22.79
C SER A 56 4.03 -18.87 22.67
N LEU A 57 5.31 -18.68 22.40
CA LEU A 57 5.92 -17.37 22.12
C LEU A 57 6.85 -17.46 20.92
N VAL A 58 6.37 -17.00 19.76
CA VAL A 58 7.14 -17.01 18.52
C VAL A 58 7.67 -15.63 18.22
N LYS A 59 8.99 -15.53 17.98
CA LYS A 59 9.68 -14.31 17.54
C LYS A 59 10.28 -14.54 16.17
N GLU A 60 9.89 -13.72 15.21
CA GLU A 60 10.36 -13.82 13.83
C GLU A 60 10.95 -12.49 13.35
N LYS A 61 12.18 -12.52 12.88
CA LYS A 61 12.76 -11.38 12.17
C LYS A 61 12.19 -11.33 10.76
N LYS A 62 11.45 -10.24 10.46
CA LYS A 62 10.85 -9.99 9.15
C LYS A 62 11.53 -8.83 8.47
N THR A 63 11.58 -8.91 7.14
CA THR A 63 12.19 -7.89 6.29
C THR A 63 11.19 -7.47 5.23
N ALA A 64 10.90 -6.16 5.16
CA ALA A 64 10.15 -5.57 4.08
C ALA A 64 11.11 -4.90 3.09
N ALA A 65 11.16 -5.45 1.89
CA ALA A 65 12.02 -4.91 0.83
C ALA A 65 11.61 -3.47 0.45
N PRO A 66 12.55 -2.65 -0.03
CA PRO A 66 12.22 -1.35 -0.63
C PRO A 66 11.23 -1.50 -1.80
N PRO A 67 10.39 -0.47 -2.04
CA PRO A 67 9.54 -0.47 -3.21
C PRO A 67 10.38 -0.39 -4.48
N LYS A 68 9.90 -1.00 -5.57
CA LYS A 68 10.54 -0.87 -6.89
C LYS A 68 10.43 0.58 -7.40
N LEU A 69 11.23 0.94 -8.39
CA LEU A 69 11.08 2.18 -9.13
C LEU A 69 9.69 2.26 -9.78
N PHE A 70 9.29 3.45 -10.19
CA PHE A 70 8.01 3.62 -10.86
C PHE A 70 8.06 3.19 -12.32
N ASP A 71 7.12 2.33 -12.69
CA ASP A 71 6.50 2.30 -14.01
C ASP A 71 5.32 3.30 -14.04
N LEU A 72 4.66 3.44 -15.19
CA LEU A 72 3.53 4.36 -15.31
C LEU A 72 2.36 3.99 -14.38
N THR A 73 2.00 2.72 -14.30
CA THR A 73 0.85 2.26 -13.49
C THR A 73 1.08 2.52 -12.00
N SER A 74 2.25 2.20 -11.50
CA SER A 74 2.59 2.40 -10.09
C SER A 74 2.73 3.89 -9.73
N LEU A 75 3.23 4.73 -10.65
CA LEU A 75 3.24 6.19 -10.48
C LEU A 75 1.82 6.75 -10.41
N GLN A 76 0.93 6.34 -11.31
CA GLN A 76 -0.47 6.77 -11.33
C GLN A 76 -1.19 6.37 -10.03
N ARG A 77 -0.98 5.15 -9.53
CA ARG A 77 -1.57 4.65 -8.28
C ARG A 77 -1.10 5.46 -7.08
N GLU A 78 0.19 5.73 -6.98
CA GLU A 78 0.74 6.47 -5.86
C GLU A 78 0.35 7.95 -5.89
N ALA A 79 0.33 8.58 -7.08
CA ALA A 79 -0.14 9.96 -7.26
C ALA A 79 -1.63 10.12 -6.92
N ASN A 80 -2.46 9.13 -7.28
CA ASN A 80 -3.87 9.13 -6.87
C ASN A 80 -4.02 9.00 -5.35
N ARG A 81 -3.23 8.11 -4.72
CA ARG A 81 -3.27 7.90 -3.27
C ARG A 81 -2.86 9.15 -2.49
N LEU A 82 -1.74 9.79 -2.88
CA LEU A 82 -1.18 10.93 -2.16
C LEU A 82 -1.87 12.25 -2.50
N PHE A 83 -2.18 12.48 -3.77
CA PHE A 83 -2.63 13.79 -4.27
C PHE A 83 -4.06 13.77 -4.83
N GLY A 84 -4.68 12.60 -4.97
CA GLY A 84 -5.99 12.46 -5.60
C GLY A 84 -5.98 12.67 -7.12
N TYR A 85 -4.81 12.68 -7.77
CA TYR A 85 -4.72 12.85 -9.23
C TYR A 85 -5.31 11.64 -9.95
N THR A 86 -6.02 11.90 -11.05
CA THR A 86 -6.48 10.84 -11.93
C THR A 86 -5.28 10.22 -12.68
N ALA A 87 -5.47 9.01 -13.21
CA ALA A 87 -4.46 8.37 -14.04
C ALA A 87 -4.07 9.22 -15.25
N LYS A 88 -5.07 9.91 -15.86
CA LYS A 88 -4.84 10.82 -16.99
C LYS A 88 -4.04 12.05 -16.56
N GLN A 89 -4.43 12.70 -15.47
CA GLN A 89 -3.69 13.87 -14.95
C GLN A 89 -2.24 13.52 -14.63
N THR A 90 -2.01 12.37 -14.00
CA THR A 90 -0.65 11.90 -13.68
C THR A 90 0.18 11.68 -14.94
N LEU A 91 -0.40 11.06 -15.97
CA LEU A 91 0.28 10.87 -17.25
C LEU A 91 0.61 12.21 -17.93
N ASP A 92 -0.34 13.14 -17.96
CA ASP A 92 -0.13 14.46 -18.60
C ASP A 92 0.97 15.25 -17.88
N LEU A 93 0.98 15.25 -16.54
CA LEU A 93 2.02 15.88 -15.74
C LEU A 93 3.40 15.25 -15.95
N ALA A 94 3.45 13.91 -15.98
CA ALA A 94 4.70 13.19 -16.24
C ALA A 94 5.20 13.44 -17.67
N GLN A 95 4.30 13.54 -18.65
CA GLN A 95 4.64 13.89 -20.03
C GLN A 95 5.19 15.32 -20.13
N ALA A 96 4.56 16.30 -19.46
CA ALA A 96 5.05 17.68 -19.42
C ALA A 96 6.45 17.77 -18.77
N LEU A 97 6.71 17.00 -17.73
CA LEU A 97 8.03 16.92 -17.10
C LEU A 97 9.08 16.26 -18.01
N TYR A 98 8.68 15.25 -18.77
CA TYR A 98 9.54 14.63 -19.78
C TYR A 98 9.93 15.62 -20.88
N GLU A 99 8.98 16.39 -21.41
CA GLU A 99 9.22 17.41 -22.43
C GLU A 99 10.15 18.53 -21.92
N LYS A 100 10.07 18.83 -20.62
CA LYS A 100 11.02 19.72 -19.93
C LYS A 100 12.35 19.03 -19.60
N ARG A 101 12.55 17.78 -19.98
CA ARG A 101 13.71 16.94 -19.68
C ARG A 101 13.99 16.73 -18.19
N LEU A 102 12.96 16.89 -17.35
CA LEU A 102 13.09 16.71 -15.89
C LEU A 102 12.79 15.28 -15.42
N LEU A 103 12.06 14.53 -16.22
CA LEU A 103 11.73 13.13 -16.02
C LEU A 103 12.14 12.28 -17.24
N THR A 104 12.41 11.00 -17.03
CA THR A 104 12.57 10.03 -18.10
C THR A 104 11.22 9.71 -18.75
N TYR A 105 11.21 8.96 -19.86
CA TYR A 105 10.00 8.67 -20.63
C TYR A 105 8.91 8.00 -19.76
N PRO A 106 7.71 8.56 -19.66
CA PRO A 106 6.74 8.11 -18.67
C PRO A 106 5.92 6.88 -19.06
N ARG A 107 5.87 6.52 -20.35
CA ARG A 107 5.04 5.39 -20.81
C ARG A 107 5.84 4.10 -20.82
N THR A 108 6.30 3.68 -19.67
CA THR A 108 7.08 2.45 -19.46
C THR A 108 6.34 1.50 -18.53
N ASP A 109 6.56 0.22 -18.72
CA ASP A 109 6.14 -0.88 -17.85
C ASP A 109 7.31 -1.41 -17.00
N SER A 110 8.53 -0.92 -17.23
CA SER A 110 9.70 -1.31 -16.45
C SER A 110 9.79 -0.56 -15.12
N ALA A 111 10.12 -1.30 -14.07
CA ALA A 111 10.46 -0.79 -12.75
C ALA A 111 11.96 -0.90 -12.44
N PHE A 112 12.80 -0.99 -13.48
CA PHE A 112 14.25 -1.13 -13.39
C PHE A 112 14.97 -0.17 -14.32
N LEU A 113 16.24 0.09 -14.02
CA LEU A 113 17.19 0.80 -14.87
C LEU A 113 18.09 -0.22 -15.57
N THR A 114 18.74 0.19 -16.68
CA THR A 114 19.78 -0.60 -17.32
C THR A 114 21.07 -0.57 -16.51
N ASP A 115 21.91 -1.58 -16.66
CA ASP A 115 23.12 -1.75 -15.83
C ASP A 115 24.14 -0.62 -16.03
N ASP A 116 24.16 0.02 -17.20
CA ASP A 116 25.00 1.17 -17.55
C ASP A 116 24.56 2.49 -16.88
N MET A 117 23.36 2.54 -16.29
CA MET A 117 22.84 3.75 -15.64
C MET A 117 23.33 3.93 -14.19
N GLY A 118 24.22 3.07 -13.69
CA GLY A 118 24.66 3.11 -12.30
C GLY A 118 25.20 4.48 -11.86
N ASP A 119 26.16 5.03 -12.61
CA ASP A 119 26.78 6.33 -12.30
C ASP A 119 25.79 7.49 -12.44
N THR A 120 24.93 7.45 -13.45
CA THR A 120 23.87 8.43 -13.64
C THR A 120 22.89 8.42 -12.47
N ALA A 121 22.44 7.25 -12.03
CA ALA A 121 21.55 7.10 -10.89
C ALA A 121 22.19 7.61 -9.59
N ALA A 122 23.48 7.29 -9.36
CA ALA A 122 24.23 7.80 -8.21
C ALA A 122 24.32 9.34 -8.21
N GLY A 123 24.59 9.94 -9.37
CA GLY A 123 24.62 11.39 -9.55
C GLY A 123 23.26 12.05 -9.25
N ILE A 124 22.16 11.48 -9.75
CA ILE A 124 20.80 11.94 -9.48
C ILE A 124 20.50 11.83 -7.99
N ILE A 125 20.79 10.70 -7.34
CA ILE A 125 20.57 10.50 -5.91
C ILE A 125 21.29 11.56 -5.08
N LYS A 126 22.56 11.82 -5.37
CA LYS A 126 23.35 12.88 -4.70
C LYS A 126 22.68 14.25 -4.85
N LEU A 127 22.17 14.56 -6.04
CA LEU A 127 21.45 15.79 -6.32
C LEU A 127 20.15 15.87 -5.51
N LEU A 128 19.37 14.79 -5.45
CA LEU A 128 18.12 14.72 -4.68
C LEU A 128 18.36 14.91 -3.18
N CYS A 129 19.41 14.30 -2.63
CA CYS A 129 19.80 14.48 -1.23
C CYS A 129 20.09 15.95 -0.89
N GLY A 130 20.68 16.71 -1.82
CA GLY A 130 20.93 18.13 -1.63
C GLY A 130 19.72 19.05 -1.86
N LYS A 131 18.77 18.64 -2.72
CA LYS A 131 17.62 19.49 -3.10
C LYS A 131 16.36 19.24 -2.25
N PHE A 132 16.17 18.05 -1.74
CA PHE A 132 14.96 17.72 -0.97
C PHE A 132 15.14 18.08 0.50
N SER A 133 14.34 19.03 1.00
CA SER A 133 14.41 19.49 2.39
C SER A 133 14.24 18.37 3.43
N PHE A 134 13.43 17.36 3.11
CA PHE A 134 13.24 16.21 4.00
C PHE A 134 14.47 15.27 4.10
N MET A 135 15.46 15.45 3.22
CA MET A 135 16.77 14.77 3.28
C MET A 135 17.81 15.51 4.12
N ALA A 136 17.51 16.74 4.57
CA ALA A 136 18.45 17.53 5.33
C ALA A 136 18.94 16.78 6.60
N GLY A 137 20.25 16.77 6.80
CA GLY A 137 20.90 16.11 7.95
C GLY A 137 20.86 14.57 7.92
N LYS A 138 20.48 13.97 6.78
CA LYS A 138 20.48 12.52 6.64
C LYS A 138 21.65 12.05 5.77
N ASP A 139 22.50 11.20 6.36
CA ASP A 139 23.46 10.42 5.58
C ASP A 139 22.72 9.32 4.83
N PHE A 140 22.95 9.24 3.53
CA PHE A 140 22.29 8.28 2.66
C PHE A 140 23.29 7.59 1.74
N THR A 141 23.38 6.27 1.87
CA THR A 141 24.20 5.41 1.00
C THR A 141 23.29 4.54 0.17
N PRO A 142 23.20 4.75 -1.16
CA PRO A 142 22.32 4.00 -2.02
C PRO A 142 22.86 2.61 -2.35
N GLU A 143 21.98 1.62 -2.39
CA GLU A 143 22.23 0.27 -2.87
C GLU A 143 21.75 0.12 -4.32
N LEU A 144 22.54 0.61 -5.28
CA LEU A 144 22.15 0.69 -6.70
C LEU A 144 21.81 -0.67 -7.33
N GLY A 145 22.48 -1.75 -6.89
CA GLY A 145 22.22 -3.10 -7.41
C GLY A 145 20.76 -3.57 -7.27
N LYS A 146 19.97 -2.92 -6.42
CA LYS A 146 18.53 -3.23 -6.27
C LYS A 146 17.67 -2.74 -7.44
N VAL A 147 18.11 -1.72 -8.14
CA VAL A 147 17.35 -1.05 -9.22
C VAL A 147 17.93 -1.29 -10.60
N LEU A 148 19.16 -1.82 -10.71
CA LEU A 148 19.83 -2.10 -11.97
C LEU A 148 19.50 -3.52 -12.42
N ASN A 149 18.92 -3.70 -13.60
CA ASN A 149 18.67 -4.99 -14.23
C ASN A 149 18.25 -4.81 -15.68
N SER A 150 19.21 -4.81 -16.61
CA SER A 150 18.94 -4.64 -18.05
C SER A 150 18.01 -5.70 -18.63
N LYS A 151 17.98 -6.91 -18.06
CA LYS A 151 17.08 -8.00 -18.54
C LYS A 151 15.60 -7.73 -18.25
N LYS A 152 15.30 -6.80 -17.34
CA LYS A 152 13.94 -6.41 -16.95
C LYS A 152 13.55 -5.04 -17.51
N VAL A 153 14.33 -4.52 -18.44
CA VAL A 153 14.04 -3.31 -19.18
C VAL A 153 13.72 -3.75 -20.61
N SER A 154 12.51 -3.42 -21.08
CA SER A 154 12.07 -3.67 -22.45
C SER A 154 12.51 -2.50 -23.35
N ASP A 155 11.57 -1.67 -23.77
CA ASP A 155 11.82 -0.51 -24.62
C ASP A 155 12.34 0.71 -23.85
N HIS A 156 11.84 0.90 -22.63
CA HIS A 156 12.17 2.04 -21.77
C HIS A 156 12.38 1.58 -20.34
N HIS A 157 13.36 2.19 -19.66
CA HIS A 157 13.61 1.97 -18.24
C HIS A 157 12.58 2.70 -17.36
N ALA A 158 12.66 2.49 -16.05
CA ALA A 158 11.79 3.10 -15.04
C ALA A 158 11.78 4.63 -15.08
N ILE A 159 10.72 5.22 -14.53
CA ILE A 159 10.52 6.66 -14.41
C ILE A 159 11.36 7.20 -13.26
N ILE A 160 12.36 8.02 -13.57
CA ILE A 160 13.23 8.70 -12.61
C ILE A 160 13.45 10.17 -13.04
N PRO A 161 13.81 11.07 -12.11
CA PRO A 161 14.31 12.40 -12.46
C PRO A 161 15.59 12.32 -13.31
N THR A 162 15.91 13.41 -14.00
CA THR A 162 17.14 13.55 -14.78
C THR A 162 18.14 14.49 -14.12
N MET A 163 19.36 14.56 -14.65
CA MET A 163 20.39 15.50 -14.20
C MET A 163 20.04 16.98 -14.47
N GLU A 164 19.08 17.28 -15.35
CA GLU A 164 18.57 18.65 -15.58
C GLU A 164 17.95 19.27 -14.33
N LEU A 165 17.55 18.42 -13.38
CA LEU A 165 17.12 18.86 -12.06
C LEU A 165 18.16 19.75 -11.34
N ALA A 166 19.46 19.60 -11.65
CA ALA A 166 20.52 20.44 -11.08
C ALA A 166 20.29 21.93 -11.32
N LYS A 167 19.81 22.27 -12.52
CA LYS A 167 19.58 23.65 -12.99
C LYS A 167 18.18 24.15 -12.69
N THR A 168 17.31 23.32 -12.15
CA THR A 168 15.88 23.63 -11.97
C THR A 168 15.60 24.14 -10.56
N ASP A 169 14.92 25.27 -10.48
CA ASP A 169 14.28 25.71 -9.25
C ASP A 169 12.94 24.98 -9.08
N LEU A 170 12.87 24.10 -8.10
CA LEU A 170 11.64 23.35 -7.80
C LEU A 170 10.48 24.25 -7.38
N ALA A 171 10.75 25.42 -6.78
CA ALA A 171 9.71 26.35 -6.35
C ALA A 171 9.05 27.06 -7.54
N ALA A 172 9.75 27.19 -8.67
CA ALA A 172 9.23 27.79 -9.90
C ALA A 172 8.31 26.85 -10.69
N LEU A 173 8.31 25.54 -10.40
CA LEU A 173 7.42 24.60 -11.06
C LEU A 173 5.98 24.71 -10.52
N PRO A 174 4.96 24.52 -11.38
CA PRO A 174 3.59 24.31 -10.93
C PRO A 174 3.53 23.22 -9.84
N GLU A 175 2.68 23.41 -8.84
CA GLU A 175 2.61 22.50 -7.69
C GLU A 175 2.39 21.05 -8.11
N SER A 176 1.50 20.80 -9.07
CA SER A 176 1.18 19.47 -9.55
C SER A 176 2.38 18.78 -10.24
N GLU A 177 3.15 19.51 -11.04
CA GLU A 177 4.37 19.01 -11.66
C GLU A 177 5.45 18.74 -10.60
N ARG A 178 5.63 19.68 -9.66
CA ARG A 178 6.56 19.51 -8.54
C ARG A 178 6.22 18.27 -7.71
N ASN A 179 4.93 18.01 -7.46
CA ASN A 179 4.48 16.83 -6.73
C ASN A 179 4.90 15.53 -7.44
N ILE A 180 4.68 15.42 -8.76
CA ILE A 180 5.07 14.24 -9.54
C ILE A 180 6.59 14.07 -9.59
N LEU A 181 7.34 15.15 -9.81
CA LEU A 181 8.80 15.11 -9.86
C LEU A 181 9.39 14.72 -8.51
N THR A 182 8.90 15.28 -7.42
CA THR A 182 9.34 14.96 -6.06
C THR A 182 8.98 13.52 -5.69
N LEU A 183 7.79 13.06 -6.09
CA LEU A 183 7.35 11.69 -5.88
C LEU A 183 8.28 10.68 -6.60
N ALA A 184 8.62 10.93 -7.87
CA ALA A 184 9.54 10.10 -8.63
C ALA A 184 10.96 10.08 -8.02
N GLY A 185 11.46 11.23 -7.58
CA GLY A 185 12.74 11.34 -6.90
C GLY A 185 12.76 10.62 -5.55
N THR A 186 11.70 10.78 -4.76
CA THR A 186 11.56 10.07 -3.48
C THR A 186 11.53 8.56 -3.69
N ARG A 187 10.85 8.08 -4.75
CA ARG A 187 10.84 6.65 -5.09
C ARG A 187 12.23 6.13 -5.42
N LEU A 188 13.06 6.89 -6.14
CA LEU A 188 14.44 6.52 -6.44
C LEU A 188 15.27 6.39 -5.15
N LEU A 189 15.13 7.33 -4.21
CA LEU A 189 15.77 7.26 -2.90
C LEU A 189 15.29 6.02 -2.12
N MET A 190 13.97 5.80 -2.04
CA MET A 190 13.42 4.65 -1.32
C MET A 190 13.84 3.32 -1.94
N ALA A 191 13.82 3.20 -3.27
CA ALA A 191 14.14 1.96 -3.98
C ALA A 191 15.61 1.53 -3.81
N THR A 192 16.49 2.49 -3.56
CA THR A 192 17.92 2.25 -3.31
C THR A 192 18.30 2.26 -1.82
N ALA A 193 17.33 2.40 -0.92
CA ALA A 193 17.58 2.38 0.52
C ALA A 193 17.68 0.95 1.08
N ALA A 194 18.17 0.85 2.31
CA ALA A 194 18.17 -0.39 3.07
C ALA A 194 16.73 -0.89 3.31
N PRO A 195 16.51 -2.20 3.44
CA PRO A 195 15.19 -2.74 3.77
C PRO A 195 14.75 -2.33 5.17
N HIS A 196 13.43 -2.27 5.38
CA HIS A 196 12.85 -2.16 6.71
C HIS A 196 12.86 -3.52 7.40
N THR A 197 13.47 -3.61 8.59
CA THR A 197 13.52 -4.85 9.36
C THR A 197 12.84 -4.69 10.71
N PHE A 198 12.10 -5.70 11.12
CA PHE A 198 11.41 -5.72 12.41
C PHE A 198 11.31 -7.14 12.96
N GLU A 199 11.16 -7.23 14.25
CA GLU A 199 10.82 -8.47 14.94
C GLU A 199 9.29 -8.51 15.13
N ALA A 200 8.64 -9.53 14.57
CA ALA A 200 7.24 -9.82 14.84
C ALA A 200 7.17 -10.81 15.99
N VAL A 201 6.40 -10.47 17.03
CA VAL A 201 6.19 -11.34 18.19
C VAL A 201 4.73 -11.77 18.19
N THR A 202 4.51 -13.09 18.26
CA THR A 202 3.18 -13.66 18.44
C THR A 202 3.20 -14.49 19.70
N ALA A 203 2.38 -14.10 20.68
CA ALA A 203 2.17 -14.85 21.91
C ALA A 203 0.77 -15.49 21.87
N ILE A 204 0.70 -16.77 22.14
CA ILE A 204 -0.54 -17.53 22.23
C ILE A 204 -0.79 -17.87 23.69
N PHE A 205 -1.99 -17.60 24.13
CA PHE A 205 -2.44 -17.87 25.49
C PHE A 205 -3.63 -18.82 25.44
N GLU A 206 -3.73 -19.70 26.40
CA GLU A 206 -4.90 -20.55 26.63
C GLU A 206 -5.62 -20.10 27.89
N CYS A 207 -6.92 -19.87 27.81
CA CYS A 207 -7.80 -19.55 28.91
C CYS A 207 -9.16 -20.20 28.70
N ALA A 208 -9.68 -20.89 29.71
CA ALA A 208 -10.97 -21.59 29.63
C ALA A 208 -11.10 -22.53 28.40
N GLY A 209 -10.01 -23.20 28.00
CA GLY A 209 -9.97 -24.08 26.83
C GLY A 209 -10.02 -23.38 25.48
N GLN A 210 -9.91 -22.06 25.44
CA GLN A 210 -9.87 -21.26 24.21
C GLN A 210 -8.53 -20.55 24.03
N SER A 211 -8.16 -20.36 22.77
CA SER A 211 -6.90 -19.74 22.38
C SER A 211 -7.06 -18.23 22.18
N PHE A 212 -6.13 -17.45 22.72
CA PHE A 212 -6.06 -16.00 22.61
C PHE A 212 -4.71 -15.58 22.05
N THR A 213 -4.70 -14.67 21.10
CA THR A 213 -3.47 -14.23 20.42
C THR A 213 -3.15 -12.77 20.74
N ALA A 214 -1.93 -12.50 21.21
CA ALA A 214 -1.35 -11.16 21.24
C ALA A 214 -0.26 -11.03 20.17
N ARG A 215 -0.28 -9.93 19.43
CA ARG A 215 0.72 -9.64 18.40
C ARG A 215 1.44 -8.34 18.70
N GLY A 216 2.76 -8.37 18.57
CA GLY A 216 3.63 -7.23 18.71
C GLY A 216 4.56 -7.07 17.53
N LYS A 217 5.09 -5.86 17.40
CA LYS A 217 6.08 -5.48 16.39
C LYS A 217 7.10 -4.57 17.02
N ARG A 218 8.38 -4.93 16.92
CA ARG A 218 9.52 -4.10 17.33
C ARG A 218 10.33 -3.78 16.10
N VAL A 219 10.50 -2.49 15.77
CA VAL A 219 11.31 -2.06 14.63
C VAL A 219 12.79 -2.23 15.00
N LEU A 220 13.55 -2.90 14.14
CA LEU A 220 15.00 -3.10 14.27
C LEU A 220 15.77 -2.09 13.39
N SER A 221 15.23 -1.79 12.20
CA SER A 221 15.76 -0.76 11.30
C SER A 221 14.62 -0.19 10.46
N ASP A 222 14.47 1.11 10.45
CA ASP A 222 13.46 1.81 9.64
C ASP A 222 13.69 1.62 8.12
N GLY A 223 14.96 1.60 7.69
CA GLY A 223 15.31 1.46 6.28
C GLY A 223 14.59 2.50 5.40
N TRP A 224 14.04 2.05 4.28
CA TRP A 224 13.33 2.90 3.32
C TRP A 224 12.07 3.57 3.89
N LYS A 225 11.45 3.01 4.93
CA LYS A 225 10.24 3.59 5.56
C LYS A 225 10.51 4.92 6.26
N GLU A 226 11.72 5.15 6.73
CA GLU A 226 12.11 6.47 7.26
C GLU A 226 11.99 7.55 6.19
N LEU A 227 12.43 7.26 4.96
CA LEU A 227 12.33 8.20 3.83
C LEU A 227 10.88 8.48 3.46
N ASP A 228 10.03 7.45 3.43
CA ASP A 228 8.59 7.60 3.19
C ASP A 228 7.93 8.47 4.26
N ARG A 229 8.22 8.22 5.54
CA ARG A 229 7.70 8.99 6.67
C ARG A 229 8.14 10.47 6.60
N ARG A 230 9.44 10.73 6.30
CA ARG A 230 9.97 12.10 6.15
C ARG A 230 9.31 12.82 4.96
N TYR A 231 9.18 12.16 3.83
CA TYR A 231 8.51 12.70 2.66
C TYR A 231 7.04 13.05 2.94
N ARG A 232 6.27 12.11 3.52
CA ARG A 232 4.86 12.36 3.88
C ARG A 232 4.70 13.48 4.90
N ALA A 233 5.60 13.60 5.86
CA ALA A 233 5.61 14.71 6.81
C ALA A 233 5.87 16.07 6.15
N ALA A 234 6.61 16.11 5.03
CA ALA A 234 6.88 17.31 4.25
C ALA A 234 5.74 17.70 3.29
N LEU A 235 4.76 16.82 3.03
CA LEU A 235 3.61 17.13 2.20
C LEU A 235 2.68 18.13 2.93
N LYS A 236 2.28 19.18 2.24
CA LYS A 236 1.38 20.23 2.78
C LYS A 236 -0.01 19.70 3.14
N ASN A 237 -0.55 18.84 2.29
CA ASN A 237 -1.82 18.15 2.51
C ASN A 237 -1.50 16.73 2.98
N LYS A 238 -1.76 16.44 4.25
CA LYS A 238 -1.64 15.05 4.73
C LYS A 238 -2.65 14.21 3.96
N PRO A 239 -2.22 13.21 3.17
CA PRO A 239 -3.17 12.30 2.55
C PRO A 239 -3.98 11.62 3.66
N GLU A 240 -5.29 11.49 3.47
CA GLU A 240 -6.09 10.61 4.30
C GLU A 240 -5.46 9.22 4.19
N THR A 241 -4.94 8.72 5.30
CA THR A 241 -4.36 7.39 5.35
C THR A 241 -5.50 6.38 5.34
N ASP A 242 -5.93 6.00 4.15
CA ASP A 242 -6.90 4.90 3.96
C ASP A 242 -6.28 3.53 4.28
N ASP A 243 -4.98 3.47 4.40
CA ASP A 243 -4.25 2.29 4.80
C ASP A 243 -3.97 2.37 6.30
N ALA A 244 -4.78 1.63 7.04
CA ALA A 244 -4.48 1.19 8.39
C ALA A 244 -3.30 0.19 8.41
N ASP A 245 -2.25 0.46 7.65
CA ASP A 245 -0.92 -0.04 7.95
C ASP A 245 -0.43 0.83 9.12
N SER A 246 -1.05 0.58 10.27
CA SER A 246 -0.56 1.11 11.52
C SER A 246 0.80 0.47 11.76
N ASP A 247 1.83 1.05 11.13
CA ASP A 247 3.23 0.77 11.42
C ASP A 247 3.59 1.24 12.84
N THR A 248 2.55 1.41 13.69
CA THR A 248 2.71 1.69 15.10
C THR A 248 3.40 0.51 15.73
N GLU A 249 4.58 0.79 16.23
CA GLU A 249 5.32 -0.13 17.07
C GLU A 249 4.42 -0.51 18.26
N LYS A 250 4.04 -1.78 18.35
CA LYS A 250 3.31 -2.34 19.48
C LYS A 250 4.23 -3.34 20.16
N THR A 251 5.02 -2.84 21.11
CA THR A 251 5.92 -3.70 21.85
C THR A 251 5.10 -4.50 22.86
N LEU A 252 5.20 -5.84 22.80
CA LEU A 252 4.65 -6.70 23.83
C LEU A 252 5.59 -6.72 25.04
N PRO A 253 5.05 -6.85 26.27
CA PRO A 253 5.84 -7.18 27.45
C PRO A 253 6.65 -8.46 27.22
N PRO A 254 7.72 -8.69 28.00
CA PRO A 254 8.51 -9.90 27.91
C PRO A 254 7.74 -11.08 28.50
N PHE A 255 6.94 -11.75 27.67
CA PHE A 255 6.29 -12.99 28.05
C PHE A 255 7.25 -14.18 27.94
N THR A 256 6.97 -15.23 28.74
CA THR A 256 7.65 -16.52 28.66
C THR A 256 6.63 -17.65 28.54
N GLU A 257 6.99 -18.70 27.81
CA GLU A 257 6.16 -19.91 27.74
C GLU A 257 6.01 -20.52 29.14
N GLY A 258 4.80 -20.96 29.45
CA GLY A 258 4.42 -21.44 30.78
C GLY A 258 4.05 -20.34 31.77
N GLN A 259 4.24 -19.07 31.44
CA GLN A 259 3.83 -17.94 32.30
C GLN A 259 2.32 -17.96 32.51
N THR A 260 1.91 -17.77 33.77
CA THR A 260 0.50 -17.80 34.16
C THR A 260 0.01 -16.44 34.65
N PHE A 261 -1.26 -16.18 34.36
CA PHE A 261 -1.97 -14.97 34.79
C PHE A 261 -3.26 -15.41 35.47
N GLU A 262 -3.40 -15.02 36.74
CA GLU A 262 -4.61 -15.26 37.52
C GLU A 262 -5.59 -14.11 37.33
N ASN A 263 -6.88 -14.42 37.24
CA ASN A 263 -7.97 -13.44 37.21
C ASN A 263 -7.75 -12.32 36.15
N SER A 264 -7.43 -12.69 34.90
CA SER A 264 -7.26 -11.74 33.81
C SER A 264 -8.60 -11.04 33.53
N ALA A 265 -8.60 -9.70 33.55
CA ALA A 265 -9.79 -8.95 33.14
C ALA A 265 -10.12 -9.24 31.67
N ALA A 266 -11.39 -9.58 31.42
CA ALA A 266 -11.86 -9.88 30.07
C ALA A 266 -12.90 -8.86 29.61
N THR A 267 -12.85 -8.47 28.34
CA THR A 267 -13.82 -7.57 27.71
C THR A 267 -14.34 -8.15 26.40
N VAL A 268 -15.63 -7.99 26.13
CA VAL A 268 -16.22 -8.32 24.82
C VAL A 268 -16.21 -7.07 23.95
N THR A 269 -15.64 -7.19 22.75
CA THR A 269 -15.69 -6.13 21.75
C THR A 269 -16.59 -6.55 20.59
N GLU A 270 -17.55 -5.68 20.22
CA GLU A 270 -18.48 -5.89 19.10
C GLU A 270 -17.91 -5.26 17.83
N HIS A 271 -18.01 -5.97 16.74
CA HIS A 271 -17.57 -5.54 15.42
C HIS A 271 -18.63 -5.89 14.38
N ASP A 272 -18.57 -5.21 13.26
CA ASP A 272 -19.41 -5.48 12.09
C ASP A 272 -18.53 -5.85 10.90
N THR A 273 -19.01 -6.79 10.08
CA THR A 273 -18.41 -6.99 8.75
C THR A 273 -18.67 -5.76 7.88
N THR A 274 -17.72 -5.40 7.03
CA THR A 274 -17.82 -4.26 6.13
C THR A 274 -17.81 -4.71 4.66
N PRO A 275 -18.59 -4.05 3.79
CA PRO A 275 -18.55 -4.35 2.36
C PRO A 275 -17.16 -3.97 1.79
N PRO A 276 -16.79 -4.52 0.63
CA PRO A 276 -15.60 -4.07 -0.07
C PRO A 276 -15.73 -2.59 -0.42
N LYS A 277 -14.64 -1.83 -0.29
CA LYS A 277 -14.64 -0.40 -0.65
C LYS A 277 -14.88 -0.22 -2.16
N PRO A 278 -15.61 0.83 -2.61
CA PRO A 278 -15.70 1.19 -4.02
C PRO A 278 -14.31 1.36 -4.64
N HIS A 279 -14.18 1.12 -5.93
CA HIS A 279 -12.92 1.38 -6.61
C HIS A 279 -12.61 2.88 -6.68
N ASN A 280 -11.37 3.23 -6.45
CA ASN A 280 -10.74 4.49 -6.86
C ASN A 280 -9.83 4.22 -8.07
N GLU A 281 -9.23 5.28 -8.63
CA GLU A 281 -8.30 5.14 -9.77
C GLU A 281 -7.17 4.14 -9.47
N ALA A 282 -6.57 4.23 -8.28
CA ALA A 282 -5.47 3.35 -7.89
C ALA A 282 -5.88 1.88 -7.81
N SER A 283 -7.01 1.58 -7.16
CA SER A 283 -7.49 0.21 -7.01
C SER A 283 -8.03 -0.37 -8.32
N LEU A 284 -8.63 0.47 -9.19
CA LEU A 284 -9.08 0.04 -10.51
C LEU A 284 -7.91 -0.29 -11.43
N LEU A 285 -6.88 0.57 -11.48
CA LEU A 285 -5.65 0.31 -12.23
C LEU A 285 -4.99 -1.00 -11.79
N SER A 286 -4.92 -1.25 -10.48
CA SER A 286 -4.41 -2.52 -9.94
C SER A 286 -5.27 -3.73 -10.33
N ALA A 287 -6.60 -3.58 -10.38
CA ALA A 287 -7.49 -4.64 -10.83
C ALA A 287 -7.34 -4.90 -12.35
N MET A 288 -7.21 -3.84 -13.17
CA MET A 288 -6.95 -3.96 -14.61
C MET A 288 -5.62 -4.67 -14.89
N GLU A 289 -4.58 -4.35 -14.14
CA GLU A 289 -3.25 -4.96 -14.29
C GLU A 289 -3.25 -6.46 -13.98
N ARG A 290 -4.04 -6.89 -12.99
CA ARG A 290 -4.14 -8.28 -12.56
C ARG A 290 -5.25 -9.08 -13.26
N ALA A 291 -6.02 -8.43 -14.14
CA ALA A 291 -7.12 -9.11 -14.84
C ALA A 291 -6.60 -10.31 -15.65
N GLY A 292 -7.29 -11.44 -15.55
CA GLY A 292 -6.91 -12.68 -16.23
C GLY A 292 -5.74 -13.45 -15.60
N SER A 293 -5.18 -13.00 -14.48
CA SER A 293 -4.05 -13.67 -13.84
C SER A 293 -4.41 -15.04 -13.22
N GLU A 294 -5.69 -15.29 -12.97
CA GLU A 294 -6.17 -16.54 -12.39
C GLU A 294 -6.50 -17.61 -13.45
N ASP A 295 -6.75 -17.17 -14.71
CA ASP A 295 -7.20 -18.03 -15.81
C ASP A 295 -6.12 -18.32 -16.87
N THR A 296 -4.89 -17.79 -16.67
CA THR A 296 -3.81 -17.94 -17.67
C THR A 296 -2.76 -18.93 -17.22
N ASP A 297 -2.22 -19.69 -18.19
CA ASP A 297 -1.05 -20.55 -18.06
C ASP A 297 0.08 -19.78 -17.34
N PRO A 298 0.80 -20.39 -16.37
CA PRO A 298 1.95 -19.78 -15.70
C PRO A 298 3.00 -19.19 -16.65
N ASP A 299 3.14 -19.75 -17.85
CA ASP A 299 4.10 -19.32 -18.86
C ASP A 299 3.55 -18.27 -19.85
N ALA A 300 2.25 -17.93 -19.79
CA ALA A 300 1.67 -16.92 -20.66
C ALA A 300 2.07 -15.51 -20.22
N GLU A 301 2.39 -14.65 -21.20
CA GLU A 301 2.71 -13.24 -20.96
C GLU A 301 1.48 -12.50 -20.41
N ARG A 302 1.48 -12.24 -19.10
CA ARG A 302 0.35 -11.63 -18.37
C ARG A 302 0.33 -10.12 -18.58
N LYS A 303 -0.50 -9.64 -19.49
CA LYS A 303 -0.61 -8.19 -19.79
C LYS A 303 -1.77 -7.50 -19.05
N GLY A 304 -2.65 -8.25 -18.40
CA GLY A 304 -3.86 -7.69 -17.79
C GLY A 304 -4.81 -7.08 -18.82
N LEU A 305 -5.69 -6.19 -18.37
CA LEU A 305 -6.63 -5.46 -19.24
C LEU A 305 -6.00 -4.14 -19.67
N GLY A 306 -5.69 -3.99 -20.95
CA GLY A 306 -5.00 -2.84 -21.53
C GLY A 306 -3.52 -2.75 -21.11
N THR A 307 -2.79 -1.84 -21.75
CA THR A 307 -1.40 -1.53 -21.42
C THR A 307 -1.32 -0.37 -20.41
N PRO A 308 -0.21 -0.14 -19.71
CA PRO A 308 -0.03 1.04 -18.86
C PRO A 308 -0.38 2.36 -19.56
N ALA A 309 0.00 2.50 -20.83
CA ALA A 309 -0.26 3.70 -21.62
C ALA A 309 -1.75 3.90 -21.97
N THR A 310 -2.55 2.85 -22.05
CA THR A 310 -3.95 2.90 -22.52
C THR A 310 -4.98 2.89 -21.41
N ARG A 311 -4.67 2.35 -20.22
CA ARG A 311 -5.62 2.21 -19.10
C ARG A 311 -6.26 3.55 -18.70
N ALA A 312 -5.45 4.61 -18.59
CA ALA A 312 -5.95 5.94 -18.27
C ALA A 312 -6.97 6.46 -19.31
N ALA A 313 -6.68 6.27 -20.60
CA ALA A 313 -7.58 6.67 -21.69
C ALA A 313 -8.90 5.89 -21.67
N VAL A 314 -8.86 4.60 -21.34
CA VAL A 314 -10.06 3.77 -21.19
C VAL A 314 -10.95 4.29 -20.06
N ILE A 315 -10.38 4.58 -18.89
CA ILE A 315 -11.12 5.13 -17.74
C ILE A 315 -11.76 6.47 -18.14
N GLU A 316 -11.00 7.38 -18.74
CA GLU A 316 -11.52 8.68 -19.20
C GLU A 316 -12.63 8.54 -20.24
N LYS A 317 -12.51 7.58 -21.17
CA LYS A 317 -13.56 7.30 -22.16
C LYS A 317 -14.86 6.84 -21.51
N LEU A 318 -14.79 6.00 -20.49
CA LEU A 318 -15.97 5.53 -19.75
C LEU A 318 -16.62 6.68 -18.97
N VAL A 319 -15.83 7.54 -18.35
CA VAL A 319 -16.34 8.72 -17.61
C VAL A 319 -16.97 9.74 -18.56
N LYS A 320 -16.29 10.10 -19.65
CA LYS A 320 -16.82 11.03 -20.66
C LYS A 320 -18.08 10.49 -21.37
N GLY A 321 -18.14 9.16 -21.56
CA GLY A 321 -19.30 8.49 -22.14
C GLY A 321 -20.49 8.35 -21.18
N GLY A 322 -20.36 8.79 -19.93
CA GLY A 322 -21.43 8.72 -18.94
C GLY A 322 -21.67 7.32 -18.35
N PHE A 323 -20.79 6.35 -18.63
CA PHE A 323 -20.91 4.97 -18.08
C PHE A 323 -20.34 4.84 -16.66
N VAL A 324 -19.45 5.75 -16.28
CA VAL A 324 -18.80 5.83 -14.96
C VAL A 324 -18.83 7.26 -14.47
N GLU A 325 -19.15 7.46 -13.20
CA GLU A 325 -19.06 8.76 -12.55
C GLU A 325 -17.96 8.78 -11.48
N ARG A 326 -17.35 9.97 -11.27
CA ARG A 326 -16.44 10.24 -10.17
C ARG A 326 -17.17 10.91 -9.01
N LYS A 327 -17.19 10.27 -7.83
CA LYS A 327 -17.66 10.86 -6.57
C LYS A 327 -16.47 10.98 -5.62
N GLY A 328 -15.88 12.17 -5.52
CA GLY A 328 -14.60 12.36 -4.84
C GLY A 328 -13.52 11.51 -5.49
N LYS A 329 -12.87 10.64 -4.72
CA LYS A 329 -11.87 9.69 -5.24
C LYS A 329 -12.48 8.39 -5.82
N GLN A 330 -13.78 8.15 -5.63
CA GLN A 330 -14.45 6.90 -6.02
C GLN A 330 -14.88 6.91 -7.49
N LEU A 331 -14.82 5.74 -8.13
CA LEU A 331 -15.33 5.45 -9.46
C LEU A 331 -16.55 4.54 -9.33
N LEU A 332 -17.71 5.03 -9.68
CA LEU A 332 -18.99 4.32 -9.57
C LEU A 332 -19.60 4.09 -10.95
N PRO A 333 -20.19 2.91 -11.23
CA PRO A 333 -20.94 2.71 -12.46
C PRO A 333 -22.23 3.52 -12.43
N THR A 334 -22.60 4.12 -13.56
CA THR A 334 -23.92 4.73 -13.75
C THR A 334 -24.95 3.67 -14.17
N LYS A 335 -26.25 4.05 -14.24
CA LYS A 335 -27.29 3.17 -14.78
C LYS A 335 -26.95 2.72 -16.20
N ASP A 336 -26.44 3.61 -17.05
CA ASP A 336 -26.06 3.29 -18.42
C ASP A 336 -24.83 2.35 -18.44
N GLY A 337 -23.89 2.52 -17.53
CA GLY A 337 -22.76 1.60 -17.34
C GLY A 337 -23.19 0.20 -16.91
N ILE A 338 -24.16 0.09 -16.01
CA ILE A 338 -24.73 -1.20 -15.58
C ILE A 338 -25.47 -1.86 -16.74
N ASN A 339 -26.31 -1.12 -17.48
CA ASN A 339 -27.06 -1.62 -18.64
C ASN A 339 -26.10 -2.12 -19.75
N LEU A 340 -25.07 -1.34 -20.06
CA LEU A 340 -24.04 -1.76 -21.03
C LEU A 340 -23.39 -3.09 -20.61
N CYS A 341 -23.02 -3.22 -19.35
CA CYS A 341 -22.39 -4.45 -18.83
C CYS A 341 -23.38 -5.64 -18.91
N ALA A 342 -24.66 -5.44 -18.59
CA ALA A 342 -25.68 -6.47 -18.72
C ALA A 342 -25.87 -6.93 -20.18
N SER A 343 -25.94 -5.99 -21.12
CA SER A 343 -26.07 -6.30 -22.56
C SER A 343 -24.88 -7.08 -23.13
N CYS A 344 -23.67 -6.86 -22.59
CA CYS A 344 -22.46 -7.60 -23.01
C CYS A 344 -22.34 -9.00 -22.41
N ARG A 345 -23.13 -9.32 -21.36
CA ARG A 345 -23.10 -10.63 -20.66
C ARG A 345 -24.21 -11.58 -21.12
N THR A 346 -25.15 -11.10 -21.89
CA THR A 346 -26.18 -11.95 -22.54
C THR A 346 -25.53 -12.62 -23.76
N PRO A 347 -25.53 -13.98 -23.86
CA PRO A 347 -24.95 -14.69 -24.99
C PRO A 347 -25.71 -14.42 -26.28
#